data_569c2bb6f80e5016bfae58e89640a5e2
#
_entry.id   569c2bb6f80e5016bfae58e89640a5e2
#
_cell.length_a   1.000
_cell.length_b   1.000
_cell.length_c   1.000
_cell.angle_alpha   90.00
_cell.angle_beta   90.00
_cell.angle_gamma   90.00
#
_symmetry.space_group_name_H-M   'P 1'
#
loop_
_entity.id
_entity.type
_entity.pdbx_description
1 polymer ?
#
loop_
_entity_poly.entity_id
_entity_poly.type
_entity_poly.pdbx_seq_one_letter_code
_entity_poly.pdbx_strand_id
1 'polypeptide(L)'
;MKNIVLILLLITSLISFHGCNNPKDENTIEFWTLQLSPVFDDYFHSLIKEYEAHNPDIKIRWIDIPYDAAIQKLLASLAAGNPPDVVNLSADFLAKFAALNALEVLTTHIPADSLRQIYLSNALEACTFRNQTVALPWYLNTYALIYNKKLITQAGFSPSDIPSTFSELTEFLREYKNRTGNYALFWNIGKDSYLPMMLGSEGIKMVNSDITRALFNSPEAVSLINSWMDLYKQGFLPSESLINTGASIIEPYQSGRVAMVFTGPVFLKRIKDNAPGIYSSTDIAPPVVGVTGKHELAAMSVALTKKSRNKKQALDFALFLTNNQNQLNFCKLATIFPSTKEAMLDPYFTSGDSTLETKARLMGARLLPKATRLRYYLQHPKFDILRDIFDESIQSIGLGNVPVKKALDLAVREWNIILGDQ
;
A
#
# COMPACT_ATOMS: atom_id res chain seq x y z
N MET A 1 -53.66 -26.85 33.56
CA MET A 1 -53.45 -25.44 33.31
C MET A 1 -51.96 -25.04 33.32
N LYS A 2 -51.12 -25.54 34.22
CA LYS A 2 -49.65 -25.19 34.25
C LYS A 2 -48.87 -25.65 33.01
N ASN A 3 -49.24 -26.79 32.42
CA ASN A 3 -48.50 -27.32 31.24
C ASN A 3 -48.86 -26.62 29.92
N ILE A 4 -50.03 -25.99 29.83
CA ILE A 4 -50.43 -25.22 28.63
C ILE A 4 -49.74 -23.85 28.60
N VAL A 5 -49.51 -23.23 29.76
CA VAL A 5 -48.80 -21.94 29.87
C VAL A 5 -47.32 -22.10 29.52
N LEU A 6 -46.70 -23.26 29.86
CA LEU A 6 -45.29 -23.52 29.53
C LEU A 6 -45.07 -23.75 28.02
N ILE A 7 -46.02 -24.37 27.33
CA ILE A 7 -45.98 -24.61 25.88
C ILE A 7 -46.20 -23.30 25.12
N LEU A 8 -47.07 -22.40 25.58
CA LEU A 8 -47.25 -21.06 25.00
C LEU A 8 -46.02 -20.16 25.18
N LEU A 9 -45.31 -20.25 26.31
CA LEU A 9 -44.06 -19.50 26.53
C LEU A 9 -42.89 -20.03 25.67
N LEU A 10 -42.87 -21.34 25.36
CA LEU A 10 -41.89 -21.91 24.44
C LEU A 10 -42.15 -21.54 22.99
N ILE A 11 -43.41 -21.41 22.57
CA ILE A 11 -43.78 -21.02 21.20
C ILE A 11 -43.53 -19.52 20.97
N THR A 12 -43.74 -18.65 21.97
CA THR A 12 -43.41 -17.23 21.87
C THR A 12 -41.89 -16.94 21.86
N SER A 13 -41.06 -17.81 22.43
CA SER A 13 -39.61 -17.65 22.36
C SER A 13 -38.99 -18.08 21.02
N LEU A 14 -39.70 -18.92 20.24
CA LEU A 14 -39.24 -19.32 18.90
C LEU A 14 -39.54 -18.29 17.77
N ILE A 15 -40.42 -17.32 18.03
CA ILE A 15 -40.78 -16.30 17.04
C ILE A 15 -39.85 -15.08 17.09
N SER A 16 -39.01 -14.94 18.10
CA SER A 16 -38.14 -13.77 18.30
C SER A 16 -36.73 -13.88 17.65
N PHE A 17 -36.41 -14.97 16.94
CA PHE A 17 -35.17 -15.13 16.17
C PHE A 17 -35.34 -14.90 14.65
N HIS A 18 -36.26 -14.05 14.26
CA HIS A 18 -36.13 -13.42 12.95
C HIS A 18 -35.09 -12.29 13.11
N GLY A 19 -33.82 -12.67 12.99
CA GLY A 19 -32.74 -11.70 12.86
C GLY A 19 -33.14 -10.70 11.78
N CYS A 20 -33.06 -9.40 12.09
CA CYS A 20 -33.20 -8.33 11.13
C CYS A 20 -32.09 -8.46 10.06
N ASN A 21 -32.23 -9.40 9.15
CA ASN A 21 -31.65 -9.30 7.84
C ASN A 21 -32.55 -8.32 7.08
N ASN A 22 -32.35 -7.01 7.29
CA ASN A 22 -32.87 -6.04 6.33
C ASN A 22 -32.24 -6.41 4.98
N PRO A 23 -33.02 -6.93 4.00
CA PRO A 23 -32.46 -7.15 2.67
C PRO A 23 -31.89 -5.81 2.22
N LYS A 24 -30.63 -5.79 1.74
CA LYS A 24 -30.09 -4.61 1.07
C LYS A 24 -31.11 -4.18 0.02
N ASP A 25 -31.50 -2.92 0.08
CA ASP A 25 -32.35 -2.33 -0.96
C ASP A 25 -31.67 -2.55 -2.32
N GLU A 26 -32.41 -3.14 -3.27
CA GLU A 26 -31.89 -3.49 -4.60
C GLU A 26 -31.32 -2.29 -5.37
N ASN A 27 -31.68 -1.07 -4.97
CA ASN A 27 -31.23 0.17 -5.55
C ASN A 27 -30.09 0.84 -4.76
N THR A 28 -29.60 0.23 -3.69
CA THR A 28 -28.52 0.79 -2.87
C THR A 28 -27.21 0.06 -3.12
N ILE A 29 -26.19 0.79 -3.58
CA ILE A 29 -24.80 0.35 -3.72
C ILE A 29 -24.03 0.72 -2.45
N GLU A 30 -23.50 -0.26 -1.77
CA GLU A 30 -22.66 -0.05 -0.61
C GLU A 30 -21.19 0.08 -1.04
N PHE A 31 -20.61 1.25 -0.80
CA PHE A 31 -19.23 1.59 -1.16
C PHE A 31 -18.37 1.76 0.10
N TRP A 32 -17.33 0.94 0.24
CA TRP A 32 -16.38 1.02 1.35
C TRP A 32 -15.06 1.63 0.93
N THR A 33 -14.57 2.60 1.73
CA THR A 33 -13.23 3.20 1.59
C THR A 33 -12.38 2.95 2.83
N LEU A 34 -11.07 3.24 2.71
CA LEU A 34 -10.07 3.00 3.74
C LEU A 34 -9.47 4.32 4.20
N GLN A 35 -9.90 4.79 5.37
CA GLN A 35 -9.32 5.95 6.10
C GLN A 35 -9.26 7.24 5.25
N LEU A 36 -10.34 7.54 4.51
CA LEU A 36 -10.48 8.76 3.71
C LEU A 36 -11.31 9.83 4.44
N SER A 37 -12.21 9.42 5.33
CA SER A 37 -12.94 10.32 6.24
C SER A 37 -12.06 10.66 7.46
N PRO A 38 -12.16 11.86 8.05
CA PRO A 38 -13.02 12.98 7.62
C PRO A 38 -12.37 13.91 6.57
N VAL A 39 -11.13 13.64 6.14
CA VAL A 39 -10.33 14.57 5.33
C VAL A 39 -10.96 14.84 3.97
N PHE A 40 -11.63 13.85 3.39
CA PHE A 40 -12.20 13.92 2.04
C PHE A 40 -13.72 13.82 2.01
N ASP A 41 -14.41 14.06 3.14
CA ASP A 41 -15.88 13.94 3.25
C ASP A 41 -16.60 14.82 2.22
N ASP A 42 -16.23 16.10 2.09
CA ASP A 42 -16.85 17.03 1.15
C ASP A 42 -16.72 16.54 -0.30
N TYR A 43 -15.56 16.00 -0.65
CA TYR A 43 -15.32 15.46 -1.98
C TYR A 43 -16.23 14.26 -2.27
N PHE A 44 -16.28 13.28 -1.37
CA PHE A 44 -17.07 12.07 -1.58
C PHE A 44 -18.57 12.35 -1.55
N HIS A 45 -19.04 13.21 -0.66
CA HIS A 45 -20.45 13.62 -0.66
C HIS A 45 -20.84 14.33 -1.96
N SER A 46 -19.98 15.21 -2.49
CA SER A 46 -20.20 15.89 -3.76
C SER A 46 -20.23 14.91 -4.94
N LEU A 47 -19.26 14.00 -5.00
CA LEU A 47 -19.13 12.97 -6.05
C LEU A 47 -20.34 12.02 -6.05
N ILE A 48 -20.77 11.58 -4.88
CA ILE A 48 -21.95 10.72 -4.72
C ILE A 48 -23.22 11.44 -5.17
N LYS A 49 -23.39 12.69 -4.75
CA LYS A 49 -24.53 13.52 -5.17
C LYS A 49 -24.58 13.70 -6.69
N GLU A 50 -23.43 13.91 -7.33
CA GLU A 50 -23.32 14.00 -8.79
C GLU A 50 -23.73 12.68 -9.46
N TYR A 51 -23.23 11.54 -8.98
CA TYR A 51 -23.60 10.23 -9.51
C TYR A 51 -25.11 9.96 -9.38
N GLU A 52 -25.69 10.19 -8.20
CA GLU A 52 -27.11 9.98 -7.93
C GLU A 52 -28.01 10.93 -8.76
N ALA A 53 -27.55 12.14 -9.07
CA ALA A 53 -28.28 13.07 -9.93
C ALA A 53 -28.40 12.53 -11.39
N HIS A 54 -27.39 11.82 -11.87
CA HIS A 54 -27.41 11.14 -13.19
C HIS A 54 -28.09 9.76 -13.16
N ASN A 55 -28.23 9.18 -11.96
CA ASN A 55 -28.80 7.85 -11.74
C ASN A 55 -29.85 7.89 -10.60
N PRO A 56 -31.02 8.53 -10.82
CA PRO A 56 -31.96 8.87 -9.73
C PRO A 56 -32.54 7.66 -9.00
N ASP A 57 -32.54 6.49 -9.63
CA ASP A 57 -33.02 5.24 -9.05
C ASP A 57 -31.96 4.54 -8.17
N ILE A 58 -30.69 5.02 -8.17
CA ILE A 58 -29.59 4.43 -7.43
C ILE A 58 -29.21 5.32 -6.24
N LYS A 59 -28.93 4.67 -5.10
CA LYS A 59 -28.39 5.31 -3.91
C LYS A 59 -27.02 4.72 -3.58
N ILE A 60 -26.07 5.58 -3.19
CA ILE A 60 -24.74 5.17 -2.76
C ILE A 60 -24.65 5.31 -1.24
N ARG A 61 -24.43 4.20 -0.56
CA ARG A 61 -24.12 4.19 0.87
C ARG A 61 -22.63 4.11 1.09
N TRP A 62 -21.99 5.25 1.28
CA TRP A 62 -20.57 5.33 1.56
C TRP A 62 -20.27 5.00 3.02
N ILE A 63 -19.29 4.12 3.26
CA ILE A 63 -18.79 3.73 4.57
C ILE A 63 -17.27 3.78 4.55
N ASP A 64 -16.68 4.63 5.38
CA ASP A 64 -15.23 4.67 5.56
C ASP A 64 -14.81 3.78 6.74
N ILE A 65 -13.74 3.03 6.55
CA ILE A 65 -13.26 2.03 7.51
C ILE A 65 -11.80 2.34 7.87
N PRO A 66 -11.44 2.30 9.18
CA PRO A 66 -10.04 2.37 9.58
C PRO A 66 -9.22 1.28 8.89
N TYR A 67 -8.03 1.65 8.40
CA TYR A 67 -7.18 0.76 7.60
C TYR A 67 -6.90 -0.57 8.30
N ASP A 68 -6.54 -0.54 9.59
CA ASP A 68 -6.22 -1.74 10.39
C ASP A 68 -7.40 -2.69 10.61
N ALA A 69 -8.64 -2.19 10.52
CA ALA A 69 -9.86 -2.99 10.69
C ALA A 69 -10.39 -3.57 9.36
N ALA A 70 -9.87 -3.12 8.23
CA ALA A 70 -10.46 -3.36 6.91
C ALA A 70 -10.53 -4.85 6.55
N ILE A 71 -9.43 -5.59 6.73
CA ILE A 71 -9.38 -7.03 6.42
C ILE A 71 -10.42 -7.80 7.23
N GLN A 72 -10.44 -7.58 8.55
CA GLN A 72 -11.35 -8.30 9.44
C GLN A 72 -12.81 -7.99 9.14
N LYS A 73 -13.15 -6.71 8.93
CA LYS A 73 -14.51 -6.29 8.59
C LYS A 73 -14.96 -6.87 7.26
N LEU A 74 -14.12 -6.84 6.24
CA LEU A 74 -14.47 -7.38 4.92
C LEU A 74 -14.61 -8.91 4.96
N LEU A 75 -13.72 -9.63 5.66
CA LEU A 75 -13.85 -11.07 5.87
C LEU A 75 -15.14 -11.42 6.61
N ALA A 76 -15.48 -10.70 7.68
CA ALA A 76 -16.73 -10.91 8.43
C ALA A 76 -17.97 -10.67 7.56
N SER A 77 -17.98 -9.61 6.73
CA SER A 77 -19.11 -9.32 5.84
C SER A 77 -19.27 -10.37 4.73
N LEU A 78 -18.16 -10.89 4.20
CA LEU A 78 -18.16 -12.00 3.23
C LEU A 78 -18.69 -13.29 3.84
N ALA A 79 -18.27 -13.61 5.07
CA ALA A 79 -18.75 -14.78 5.81
C ALA A 79 -20.26 -14.67 6.16
N ALA A 80 -20.71 -13.47 6.53
CA ALA A 80 -22.12 -13.19 6.78
C ALA A 80 -22.99 -13.17 5.49
N GLY A 81 -22.37 -13.27 4.30
CA GLY A 81 -23.08 -13.23 3.01
C GLY A 81 -23.61 -11.85 2.63
N ASN A 82 -23.13 -10.79 3.26
CA ASN A 82 -23.54 -9.41 3.03
C ASN A 82 -22.34 -8.45 2.86
N PRO A 83 -21.42 -8.71 1.89
CA PRO A 83 -20.28 -7.82 1.66
C PRO A 83 -20.74 -6.50 1.00
N PRO A 84 -19.88 -5.45 1.03
CA PRO A 84 -20.09 -4.25 0.23
C PRO A 84 -20.15 -4.61 -1.26
N ASP A 85 -20.75 -3.75 -2.07
CA ASP A 85 -20.80 -3.93 -3.53
C ASP A 85 -19.50 -3.47 -4.18
N VAL A 86 -18.99 -2.33 -3.72
CA VAL A 86 -17.75 -1.70 -4.19
C VAL A 86 -16.82 -1.46 -2.99
N VAL A 87 -15.55 -1.83 -3.13
CA VAL A 87 -14.57 -1.70 -2.05
C VAL A 87 -13.24 -1.15 -2.54
N ASN A 88 -12.70 -0.18 -1.81
CA ASN A 88 -11.35 0.32 -1.99
C ASN A 88 -10.35 -0.65 -1.33
N LEU A 89 -9.35 -1.09 -2.07
CA LEU A 89 -8.33 -2.04 -1.61
C LEU A 89 -6.93 -1.56 -1.96
N SER A 90 -6.00 -1.76 -1.04
CA SER A 90 -4.56 -1.71 -1.31
C SER A 90 -4.11 -2.99 -2.03
N ALA A 91 -2.91 -2.97 -2.60
CA ALA A 91 -2.41 -4.08 -3.41
C ALA A 91 -2.28 -5.41 -2.63
N ASP A 92 -1.92 -5.35 -1.35
CA ASP A 92 -1.84 -6.51 -0.45
C ASP A 92 -3.23 -7.07 -0.11
N PHE A 93 -4.21 -6.21 0.18
CA PHE A 93 -5.60 -6.61 0.43
C PHE A 93 -6.24 -7.20 -0.83
N LEU A 94 -5.99 -6.58 -1.99
CA LEU A 94 -6.49 -7.06 -3.27
C LEU A 94 -6.06 -8.52 -3.53
N ALA A 95 -4.78 -8.82 -3.37
CA ALA A 95 -4.24 -10.16 -3.57
C ALA A 95 -4.93 -11.20 -2.66
N LYS A 96 -5.15 -10.87 -1.39
CA LYS A 96 -5.83 -11.72 -0.42
C LYS A 96 -7.26 -12.04 -0.83
N PHE A 97 -8.07 -11.01 -1.14
CA PHE A 97 -9.47 -11.21 -1.49
C PHE A 97 -9.67 -11.83 -2.88
N ALA A 98 -8.78 -11.56 -3.83
CA ALA A 98 -8.75 -12.23 -5.13
C ALA A 98 -8.46 -13.74 -4.96
N ALA A 99 -7.51 -14.11 -4.12
CA ALA A 99 -7.18 -15.50 -3.84
C ALA A 99 -8.33 -16.26 -3.14
N LEU A 100 -9.13 -15.57 -2.32
CA LEU A 100 -10.36 -16.11 -1.72
C LEU A 100 -11.53 -16.20 -2.71
N ASN A 101 -11.31 -15.84 -4.01
CA ASN A 101 -12.36 -15.77 -5.03
C ASN A 101 -13.54 -14.87 -4.60
N ALA A 102 -13.24 -13.83 -3.82
CA ALA A 102 -14.24 -12.91 -3.26
C ALA A 102 -14.52 -11.70 -4.17
N LEU A 103 -13.67 -11.48 -5.19
CA LEU A 103 -13.76 -10.34 -6.09
C LEU A 103 -14.29 -10.76 -7.46
N GLU A 104 -14.97 -9.83 -8.12
CA GLU A 104 -15.47 -10.01 -9.50
C GLU A 104 -14.31 -9.89 -10.49
N VAL A 105 -14.31 -10.73 -11.52
CA VAL A 105 -13.36 -10.66 -12.64
C VAL A 105 -13.86 -9.63 -13.63
N LEU A 106 -13.25 -8.46 -13.67
CA LEU A 106 -13.73 -7.32 -14.46
C LEU A 106 -13.63 -7.55 -15.98
N THR A 107 -12.69 -8.38 -16.43
CA THR A 107 -12.54 -8.71 -17.84
C THR A 107 -13.69 -9.56 -18.41
N THR A 108 -14.61 -10.05 -17.57
CA THR A 108 -15.88 -10.66 -18.02
C THR A 108 -16.91 -9.60 -18.39
N HIS A 109 -16.72 -8.36 -17.98
CA HIS A 109 -17.66 -7.24 -18.22
C HIS A 109 -17.06 -6.16 -19.13
N ILE A 110 -15.74 -5.97 -19.09
CA ILE A 110 -15.03 -4.93 -19.85
C ILE A 110 -13.91 -5.61 -20.66
N PRO A 111 -13.82 -5.38 -21.98
CA PRO A 111 -12.71 -5.90 -22.77
C PRO A 111 -11.34 -5.49 -22.18
N ALA A 112 -10.42 -6.44 -22.06
CA ALA A 112 -9.08 -6.18 -21.50
C ALA A 112 -8.34 -5.07 -22.27
N ASP A 113 -8.55 -4.96 -23.58
CA ASP A 113 -7.95 -3.89 -24.40
C ASP A 113 -8.47 -2.50 -24.02
N SER A 114 -9.75 -2.38 -23.68
CA SER A 114 -10.33 -1.12 -23.20
C SER A 114 -9.66 -0.68 -21.89
N LEU A 115 -9.45 -1.61 -20.95
CA LEU A 115 -8.75 -1.32 -19.71
C LEU A 115 -7.29 -0.89 -19.99
N ARG A 116 -6.60 -1.56 -20.91
CA ARG A 116 -5.23 -1.20 -21.33
C ARG A 116 -5.14 0.16 -22.02
N GLN A 117 -6.18 0.61 -22.68
CA GLN A 117 -6.25 1.95 -23.29
C GLN A 117 -6.41 3.04 -22.22
N ILE A 118 -7.20 2.81 -21.20
CA ILE A 118 -7.54 3.79 -20.17
C ILE A 118 -6.42 3.92 -19.13
N TYR A 119 -5.97 2.81 -18.56
CA TYR A 119 -5.09 2.83 -17.39
C TYR A 119 -3.60 2.70 -17.73
N LEU A 120 -2.75 3.21 -16.86
CA LEU A 120 -1.31 2.99 -16.90
C LEU A 120 -1.02 1.48 -16.72
N SER A 121 -0.04 0.97 -17.46
CA SER A 121 0.26 -0.46 -17.48
C SER A 121 0.63 -1.02 -16.10
N ASN A 122 1.49 -0.33 -15.36
CA ASN A 122 1.89 -0.72 -14.00
C ASN A 122 0.72 -0.64 -12.99
N ALA A 123 -0.20 0.31 -13.17
CA ALA A 123 -1.41 0.41 -12.35
C ALA A 123 -2.37 -0.76 -12.62
N LEU A 124 -2.57 -1.10 -13.91
CA LEU A 124 -3.41 -2.21 -14.29
C LEU A 124 -2.81 -3.57 -13.85
N GLU A 125 -1.49 -3.73 -13.96
CA GLU A 125 -0.77 -4.89 -13.43
C GLU A 125 -0.98 -5.05 -11.92
N ALA A 126 -1.01 -3.92 -11.16
CA ALA A 126 -1.31 -3.94 -9.74
C ALA A 126 -2.73 -4.45 -9.41
N CYS A 127 -3.66 -4.37 -10.34
CA CYS A 127 -5.05 -4.82 -10.22
C CYS A 127 -5.31 -6.18 -10.88
N THR A 128 -4.26 -6.87 -11.33
CA THR A 128 -4.33 -8.17 -12.01
C THR A 128 -3.87 -9.28 -11.07
N PHE A 129 -4.67 -10.34 -10.94
CA PHE A 129 -4.39 -11.53 -10.16
C PHE A 129 -4.55 -12.76 -11.07
N ARG A 130 -3.50 -13.62 -11.18
CA ARG A 130 -3.50 -14.83 -12.06
C ARG A 130 -4.01 -14.51 -13.47
N ASN A 131 -3.49 -13.46 -14.10
CA ASN A 131 -3.87 -12.95 -15.43
C ASN A 131 -5.33 -12.47 -15.56
N GLN A 132 -6.06 -12.31 -14.46
CA GLN A 132 -7.40 -11.75 -14.44
C GLN A 132 -7.40 -10.37 -13.78
N THR A 133 -7.98 -9.37 -14.42
CA THR A 133 -8.18 -8.05 -13.80
C THR A 133 -9.37 -8.14 -12.85
N VAL A 134 -9.12 -7.92 -11.56
CA VAL A 134 -10.10 -8.08 -10.47
C VAL A 134 -10.44 -6.75 -9.76
N ALA A 135 -9.85 -5.66 -10.22
CA ALA A 135 -10.18 -4.31 -9.75
C ALA A 135 -9.84 -3.26 -10.82
N LEU A 136 -10.40 -2.08 -10.69
CA LEU A 136 -10.00 -0.89 -11.42
C LEU A 136 -8.91 -0.16 -10.64
N PRO A 137 -7.78 0.21 -11.26
CA PRO A 137 -6.81 1.08 -10.62
C PRO A 137 -7.45 2.44 -10.31
N TRP A 138 -7.21 2.97 -9.11
CA TRP A 138 -7.82 4.23 -8.72
C TRP A 138 -6.78 5.35 -8.60
N TYR A 139 -5.93 5.29 -7.58
CA TYR A 139 -4.86 6.27 -7.43
C TYR A 139 -3.55 5.62 -7.04
N LEU A 140 -2.47 6.33 -7.36
CA LEU A 140 -1.11 5.85 -7.23
C LEU A 140 -0.29 6.80 -6.36
N ASN A 141 0.71 6.26 -5.69
CA ASN A 141 1.73 7.04 -5.02
C ASN A 141 3.11 6.42 -5.29
N THR A 142 4.15 7.24 -5.23
CA THR A 142 5.54 6.80 -5.32
C THR A 142 6.25 7.14 -4.02
N TYR A 143 7.40 6.51 -3.78
CA TYR A 143 8.27 6.88 -2.68
C TYR A 143 9.26 7.95 -3.10
N ALA A 144 9.82 8.65 -2.13
CA ALA A 144 10.84 9.66 -2.28
C ALA A 144 11.75 9.67 -1.05
N LEU A 145 12.92 10.23 -1.16
CA LEU A 145 13.78 10.53 -0.03
C LEU A 145 13.56 12.00 0.37
N ILE A 146 12.82 12.21 1.46
CA ILE A 146 12.60 13.55 2.04
C ILE A 146 13.73 13.79 3.03
N TYR A 147 14.38 14.96 2.97
CA TYR A 147 15.54 15.26 3.79
C TYR A 147 15.55 16.69 4.32
N ASN A 148 16.22 16.89 5.46
CA ASN A 148 16.40 18.19 6.10
C ASN A 148 17.73 18.81 5.66
N LYS A 149 17.68 19.82 4.79
CA LYS A 149 18.87 20.54 4.27
C LYS A 149 19.79 21.03 5.36
N LYS A 150 19.22 21.55 6.46
CA LYS A 150 20.03 22.10 7.57
C LYS A 150 20.84 21.01 8.25
N LEU A 151 20.23 19.87 8.58
CA LEU A 151 20.92 18.75 9.22
C LEU A 151 21.98 18.14 8.30
N ILE A 152 21.68 18.02 7.00
CA ILE A 152 22.62 17.53 5.98
C ILE A 152 23.84 18.46 5.89
N THR A 153 23.62 19.78 5.78
CA THR A 153 24.72 20.76 5.69
C THR A 153 25.53 20.84 6.99
N GLN A 154 24.89 20.77 8.14
CA GLN A 154 25.59 20.75 9.44
C GLN A 154 26.47 19.51 9.62
N ALA A 155 26.14 18.39 8.97
CA ALA A 155 26.95 17.19 8.91
C ALA A 155 28.09 17.27 7.88
N GLY A 156 28.23 18.41 7.17
CA GLY A 156 29.26 18.62 6.15
C GLY A 156 28.96 17.93 4.81
N PHE A 157 27.68 17.69 4.51
CA PHE A 157 27.21 17.21 3.22
C PHE A 157 26.52 18.31 2.43
N SER A 158 26.45 18.15 1.12
CA SER A 158 25.69 19.00 0.20
C SER A 158 24.46 18.27 -0.33
N PRO A 159 23.49 18.95 -0.95
CA PRO A 159 22.36 18.29 -1.62
C PRO A 159 22.76 17.31 -2.73
N SER A 160 23.95 17.44 -3.32
CA SER A 160 24.48 16.50 -4.30
C SER A 160 24.97 15.18 -3.71
N ASP A 161 25.18 15.13 -2.39
CA ASP A 161 25.64 13.94 -1.68
C ASP A 161 24.46 13.07 -1.21
N ILE A 162 23.21 13.50 -1.45
CA ILE A 162 22.02 12.71 -1.12
C ILE A 162 22.03 11.42 -1.97
N PRO A 163 21.98 10.23 -1.32
CA PRO A 163 22.14 8.96 -1.99
C PRO A 163 21.00 8.67 -2.97
N SER A 164 21.34 8.10 -4.12
CA SER A 164 20.41 7.67 -5.18
C SER A 164 20.32 6.15 -5.32
N THR A 165 21.33 5.43 -4.80
CA THR A 165 21.41 3.95 -4.81
C THR A 165 21.50 3.40 -3.39
N PHE A 166 21.16 2.10 -3.21
CA PHE A 166 21.30 1.46 -1.89
C PHE A 166 22.77 1.37 -1.44
N SER A 167 23.71 1.23 -2.36
CA SER A 167 25.15 1.26 -2.04
C SER A 167 25.55 2.62 -1.47
N GLU A 168 25.24 3.70 -2.19
CA GLU A 168 25.49 5.08 -1.72
C GLU A 168 24.79 5.36 -0.38
N LEU A 169 23.56 4.83 -0.19
CA LEU A 169 22.84 5.00 1.07
C LEU A 169 23.58 4.33 2.23
N THR A 170 24.10 3.12 2.07
CA THR A 170 24.83 2.45 3.16
C THR A 170 26.09 3.20 3.55
N GLU A 171 26.81 3.77 2.60
CA GLU A 171 28.00 4.60 2.83
C GLU A 171 27.61 5.91 3.53
N PHE A 172 26.56 6.58 3.05
CA PHE A 172 26.04 7.80 3.64
C PHE A 172 25.61 7.60 5.09
N LEU A 173 24.92 6.51 5.42
CA LEU A 173 24.47 6.20 6.77
C LEU A 173 25.67 6.07 7.74
N ARG A 174 26.74 5.40 7.33
CA ARG A 174 27.98 5.25 8.12
C ARG A 174 28.64 6.61 8.32
N GLU A 175 28.84 7.34 7.25
CA GLU A 175 29.57 8.61 7.28
C GLU A 175 28.81 9.68 8.07
N TYR A 176 27.49 9.79 7.87
CA TYR A 176 26.65 10.71 8.64
C TYR A 176 26.73 10.43 10.15
N LYS A 177 26.60 9.17 10.55
CA LYS A 177 26.70 8.76 11.95
C LYS A 177 28.08 9.04 12.55
N ASN A 178 29.14 8.75 11.80
CA ASN A 178 30.52 9.00 12.26
C ASN A 178 30.79 10.49 12.43
N ARG A 179 30.25 11.36 11.57
CA ARG A 179 30.44 12.82 11.65
C ARG A 179 29.61 13.48 12.76
N THR A 180 28.39 12.98 12.99
CA THR A 180 27.39 13.69 13.82
C THR A 180 27.07 12.99 15.15
N GLY A 181 27.33 11.69 15.25
CA GLY A 181 26.81 10.84 16.33
C GLY A 181 25.33 10.50 16.21
N ASN A 182 24.60 11.12 15.25
CA ASN A 182 23.17 10.94 15.05
C ASN A 182 22.86 9.97 13.90
N TYR A 183 21.63 9.48 13.83
CA TYR A 183 21.17 8.67 12.70
C TYR A 183 20.72 9.55 11.54
N ALA A 184 21.13 9.18 10.31
CA ALA A 184 20.67 9.88 9.12
C ALA A 184 19.22 9.51 8.80
N LEU A 185 18.85 8.24 8.97
CA LEU A 185 17.60 7.67 8.50
C LEU A 185 17.13 6.55 9.43
N PHE A 186 15.82 6.45 9.62
CA PHE A 186 15.15 5.24 10.08
C PHE A 186 14.82 4.37 8.87
N TRP A 187 15.36 3.15 8.80
CA TRP A 187 15.12 2.20 7.72
C TRP A 187 14.56 0.92 8.27
N ASN A 188 13.32 0.58 7.88
CA ASN A 188 12.64 -0.60 8.41
C ASN A 188 13.22 -1.88 7.79
N ILE A 189 13.93 -2.67 8.60
CA ILE A 189 14.47 -3.98 8.24
C ILE A 189 13.83 -5.12 9.06
N GLY A 190 12.91 -4.81 9.97
CA GLY A 190 12.21 -5.76 10.81
C GLY A 190 10.85 -6.17 10.26
N LYS A 191 9.82 -6.04 11.09
CA LYS A 191 8.45 -6.36 10.68
C LYS A 191 7.96 -5.41 9.59
N ASP A 192 7.29 -5.96 8.58
CA ASP A 192 6.87 -5.23 7.39
C ASP A 192 8.06 -4.50 6.71
N SER A 193 9.11 -5.28 6.48
CA SER A 193 10.44 -4.84 6.06
C SER A 193 10.50 -4.21 4.68
N TYR A 194 11.46 -3.27 4.49
CA TYR A 194 11.83 -2.77 3.15
C TYR A 194 12.77 -3.72 2.39
N LEU A 195 13.30 -4.78 3.02
CA LEU A 195 14.22 -5.71 2.36
C LEU A 195 13.65 -6.38 1.10
N PRO A 196 12.37 -6.84 1.05
CA PRO A 196 11.81 -7.36 -0.20
C PRO A 196 11.78 -6.34 -1.34
N MET A 197 11.49 -5.06 -1.03
CA MET A 197 11.56 -3.96 -2.01
C MET A 197 13.00 -3.79 -2.54
N MET A 198 13.98 -3.82 -1.66
CA MET A 198 15.39 -3.69 -2.02
C MET A 198 15.86 -4.84 -2.90
N LEU A 199 15.55 -6.09 -2.50
CA LEU A 199 15.84 -7.28 -3.29
C LEU A 199 15.25 -7.16 -4.71
N GLY A 200 13.97 -6.78 -4.82
CA GLY A 200 13.31 -6.56 -6.11
C GLY A 200 13.93 -5.45 -6.93
N SER A 201 14.34 -4.33 -6.31
CA SER A 201 15.02 -3.22 -6.98
C SER A 201 16.43 -3.58 -7.44
N GLU A 202 17.11 -4.50 -6.74
CA GLU A 202 18.38 -5.10 -7.18
C GLU A 202 18.20 -6.23 -8.20
N GLY A 203 16.96 -6.54 -8.62
CA GLY A 203 16.66 -7.60 -9.58
C GLY A 203 16.71 -9.00 -8.98
N ILE A 204 16.83 -9.12 -7.67
CA ILE A 204 16.85 -10.40 -6.94
C ILE A 204 15.42 -10.90 -6.78
N LYS A 205 15.14 -12.09 -7.27
CA LYS A 205 13.79 -12.68 -7.21
C LYS A 205 13.54 -13.33 -5.86
N MET A 206 12.41 -13.04 -5.27
CA MET A 206 11.95 -13.70 -4.04
C MET A 206 11.37 -15.09 -4.32
N VAL A 207 10.73 -15.28 -5.48
CA VAL A 207 10.12 -16.54 -5.94
C VAL A 207 10.41 -16.78 -7.42
N ASN A 208 10.22 -18.02 -7.89
CA ASN A 208 10.23 -18.35 -9.31
C ASN A 208 8.98 -17.80 -10.03
N SER A 209 8.97 -17.88 -11.38
CA SER A 209 7.87 -17.37 -12.22
C SER A 209 6.50 -17.92 -11.87
N ASP A 210 6.44 -19.17 -11.46
CA ASP A 210 5.19 -19.92 -11.23
C ASP A 210 4.72 -19.83 -9.76
N ILE A 211 5.45 -19.09 -8.93
CA ILE A 211 5.17 -18.90 -7.49
C ILE A 211 5.08 -20.25 -6.73
N THR A 212 5.86 -21.23 -7.14
CA THR A 212 5.92 -22.56 -6.51
C THR A 212 7.18 -22.75 -5.66
N ARG A 213 8.14 -21.82 -5.74
CA ARG A 213 9.42 -21.94 -5.05
C ARG A 213 9.99 -20.59 -4.66
N ALA A 214 10.42 -20.47 -3.40
CA ALA A 214 11.16 -19.33 -2.87
C ALA A 214 12.63 -19.36 -3.31
N LEU A 215 13.21 -18.16 -3.59
CA LEU A 215 14.56 -17.98 -4.14
C LEU A 215 15.42 -16.98 -3.34
N PHE A 216 14.89 -16.38 -2.28
CA PHE A 216 15.54 -15.27 -1.56
C PHE A 216 16.71 -15.69 -0.63
N ASN A 217 17.22 -16.91 -0.77
CA ASN A 217 18.45 -17.38 -0.14
C ASN A 217 19.63 -17.50 -1.13
N SER A 218 19.54 -16.81 -2.27
CA SER A 218 20.64 -16.72 -3.24
C SER A 218 21.86 -16.01 -2.65
N PRO A 219 23.08 -16.22 -3.20
CA PRO A 219 24.29 -15.51 -2.73
C PRO A 219 24.13 -13.99 -2.70
N GLU A 220 23.46 -13.42 -3.71
CA GLU A 220 23.21 -11.98 -3.84
C GLU A 220 22.26 -11.50 -2.74
N ALA A 221 21.16 -12.22 -2.48
CA ALA A 221 20.24 -11.92 -1.40
C ALA A 221 20.92 -11.99 -0.03
N VAL A 222 21.72 -13.02 0.20
CA VAL A 222 22.51 -13.19 1.43
C VAL A 222 23.48 -12.02 1.60
N SER A 223 24.18 -11.61 0.54
CA SER A 223 25.12 -10.48 0.57
C SER A 223 24.44 -9.17 0.91
N LEU A 224 23.31 -8.87 0.24
CA LEU A 224 22.54 -7.65 0.51
C LEU A 224 22.03 -7.62 1.96
N ILE A 225 21.43 -8.70 2.44
CA ILE A 225 20.89 -8.76 3.79
C ILE A 225 22.02 -8.69 4.84
N ASN A 226 23.17 -9.33 4.60
CA ASN A 226 24.35 -9.19 5.48
C ASN A 226 24.78 -7.73 5.59
N SER A 227 24.88 -7.00 4.49
CA SER A 227 25.33 -5.59 4.54
C SER A 227 24.43 -4.70 5.39
N TRP A 228 23.11 -4.92 5.35
CA TRP A 228 22.14 -4.18 6.16
C TRP A 228 22.10 -4.65 7.62
N MET A 229 22.29 -5.93 7.87
CA MET A 229 22.43 -6.45 9.23
C MET A 229 23.74 -5.96 9.90
N ASP A 230 24.82 -5.82 9.13
CA ASP A 230 26.07 -5.25 9.62
C ASP A 230 25.91 -3.76 9.98
N LEU A 231 25.19 -2.98 9.17
CA LEU A 231 24.85 -1.59 9.53
C LEU A 231 24.08 -1.52 10.84
N TYR A 232 23.11 -2.39 11.03
CA TYR A 232 22.33 -2.46 12.27
C TYR A 232 23.19 -2.86 13.46
N LYS A 233 23.95 -3.95 13.38
CA LYS A 233 24.79 -4.49 14.46
C LYS A 233 25.92 -3.54 14.85
N GLN A 234 26.46 -2.78 13.91
CA GLN A 234 27.47 -1.77 14.13
C GLN A 234 26.88 -0.42 14.64
N GLY A 235 25.56 -0.33 14.83
CA GLY A 235 24.91 0.85 15.38
C GLY A 235 24.76 2.03 14.41
N PHE A 236 24.82 1.78 13.08
CA PHE A 236 24.56 2.80 12.05
C PHE A 236 23.07 2.98 11.76
N LEU A 237 22.24 2.03 12.17
CA LEU A 237 20.79 2.13 12.20
C LEU A 237 20.28 2.13 13.64
N PRO A 238 19.19 2.85 13.95
CA PRO A 238 18.58 2.80 15.27
C PRO A 238 17.99 1.42 15.57
N SER A 239 17.89 1.05 16.86
CA SER A 239 17.34 -0.24 17.30
C SER A 239 15.92 -0.48 16.78
N GLU A 240 15.13 0.58 16.66
CA GLU A 240 13.76 0.57 16.14
C GLU A 240 13.68 0.10 14.68
N SER A 241 14.77 0.19 13.92
CA SER A 241 14.81 -0.32 12.53
C SER A 241 14.52 -1.81 12.42
N LEU A 242 14.80 -2.59 13.46
CA LEU A 242 14.55 -4.03 13.49
C LEU A 242 13.30 -4.40 14.29
N ILE A 243 13.00 -3.70 15.38
CA ILE A 243 11.96 -4.11 16.34
C ILE A 243 10.64 -3.31 16.21
N ASN A 244 10.65 -2.17 15.51
CA ASN A 244 9.44 -1.36 15.33
C ASN A 244 8.56 -1.91 14.20
N THR A 245 7.25 -1.80 14.39
CA THR A 245 6.22 -2.25 13.42
C THR A 245 5.94 -1.24 12.30
N GLY A 246 6.84 -0.28 12.05
CA GLY A 246 6.71 0.70 10.95
C GLY A 246 5.66 1.80 11.15
N ALA A 247 4.93 1.78 12.26
CA ALA A 247 3.81 2.69 12.48
C ALA A 247 4.19 4.17 12.52
N SER A 248 5.47 4.52 12.67
CA SER A 248 5.89 5.89 12.93
C SER A 248 7.24 6.27 12.32
N ILE A 249 7.37 6.13 11.02
CA ILE A 249 8.60 6.56 10.32
C ILE A 249 8.71 8.10 10.22
N ILE A 250 7.61 8.84 10.37
CA ILE A 250 7.55 10.29 10.20
C ILE A 250 7.97 11.05 11.47
N GLU A 251 7.60 10.58 12.67
CA GLU A 251 7.87 11.28 13.92
C GLU A 251 9.37 11.47 14.20
N PRO A 252 10.27 10.50 13.92
CA PRO A 252 11.71 10.74 14.04
C PRO A 252 12.20 11.89 13.17
N TYR A 253 11.65 12.05 11.95
CA TYR A 253 11.98 13.16 11.07
C TYR A 253 11.37 14.48 11.57
N GLN A 254 10.09 14.50 11.94
CA GLN A 254 9.40 15.68 12.45
C GLN A 254 10.04 16.23 13.75
N SER A 255 10.61 15.35 14.56
CA SER A 255 11.35 15.75 15.77
C SER A 255 12.82 16.13 15.52
N GLY A 256 13.31 16.01 14.28
CA GLY A 256 14.71 16.27 13.93
C GLY A 256 15.70 15.22 14.47
N ARG A 257 15.23 14.05 14.93
CA ARG A 257 16.09 12.95 15.38
C ARG A 257 16.82 12.24 14.24
N VAL A 258 16.25 12.32 13.02
CA VAL A 258 16.87 11.83 11.80
C VAL A 258 16.86 12.91 10.72
N ALA A 259 17.85 12.90 9.85
CA ALA A 259 17.99 13.88 8.78
C ALA A 259 17.14 13.57 7.54
N MET A 260 16.73 12.32 7.37
CA MET A 260 16.01 11.85 6.18
C MET A 260 14.87 10.90 6.58
N VAL A 261 13.86 10.81 5.70
CA VAL A 261 12.80 9.80 5.77
C VAL A 261 12.46 9.31 4.36
N PHE A 262 12.33 8.00 4.20
CA PHE A 262 11.92 7.36 2.96
C PHE A 262 10.42 7.09 3.00
N THR A 263 9.63 7.90 2.26
CA THR A 263 8.16 7.82 2.30
C THR A 263 7.54 8.50 1.07
N GLY A 264 6.21 8.42 0.93
CA GLY A 264 5.50 9.12 -0.13
C GLY A 264 5.46 10.64 0.07
N PRO A 265 5.54 11.43 -1.03
CA PRO A 265 5.44 12.90 -0.98
C PRO A 265 4.16 13.43 -0.31
N VAL A 266 3.08 12.64 -0.28
CA VAL A 266 1.84 12.95 0.43
C VAL A 266 2.06 13.35 1.90
N PHE A 267 3.13 12.87 2.52
CA PHE A 267 3.48 13.19 3.91
C PHE A 267 4.07 14.59 4.10
N LEU A 268 4.44 15.32 3.02
CA LEU A 268 4.94 16.70 3.14
C LEU A 268 3.93 17.62 3.83
N LYS A 269 2.64 17.45 3.54
CA LYS A 269 1.58 18.22 4.23
C LYS A 269 1.59 17.94 5.74
N ARG A 270 1.68 16.67 6.15
CA ARG A 270 1.75 16.30 7.57
C ARG A 270 3.00 16.85 8.26
N ILE A 271 4.14 16.88 7.56
CA ILE A 271 5.38 17.50 8.09
C ILE A 271 5.18 19.01 8.25
N LYS A 272 4.55 19.67 7.27
CA LYS A 272 4.27 21.10 7.30
C LYS A 272 3.36 21.48 8.47
N ASP A 273 2.27 20.74 8.66
CA ASP A 273 1.26 21.02 9.68
C ASP A 273 1.79 20.73 11.09
N ASN A 274 2.52 19.63 11.30
CA ASN A 274 2.95 19.19 12.63
C ASN A 274 4.36 19.68 13.04
N ALA A 275 5.22 20.02 12.08
CA ALA A 275 6.62 20.41 12.33
C ALA A 275 7.07 21.52 11.36
N PRO A 276 6.44 22.72 11.37
CA PRO A 276 6.73 23.79 10.41
C PRO A 276 8.20 24.24 10.44
N GLY A 277 8.87 24.18 11.58
CA GLY A 277 10.31 24.46 11.70
C GLY A 277 11.21 23.46 10.97
N ILE A 278 10.83 22.18 10.95
CA ILE A 278 11.49 21.15 10.14
C ILE A 278 11.15 21.32 8.67
N TYR A 279 9.88 21.57 8.35
CA TYR A 279 9.41 21.76 6.98
C TYR A 279 10.16 22.89 6.25
N SER A 280 10.46 24.02 6.92
CA SER A 280 11.19 25.15 6.33
C SER A 280 12.60 24.78 5.80
N SER A 281 13.19 23.73 6.36
CA SER A 281 14.48 23.17 5.94
C SER A 281 14.35 21.88 5.15
N THR A 282 13.12 21.42 4.88
CA THR A 282 12.88 20.18 4.13
C THR A 282 13.11 20.36 2.63
N ASP A 283 13.66 19.34 2.00
CA ASP A 283 13.70 19.18 0.55
C ASP A 283 13.45 17.71 0.18
N ILE A 284 13.37 17.41 -1.11
CA ILE A 284 13.03 16.08 -1.61
C ILE A 284 13.96 15.66 -2.75
N ALA A 285 14.33 14.38 -2.74
CA ALA A 285 15.12 13.71 -3.75
C ALA A 285 14.37 12.47 -4.29
N PRO A 286 14.74 11.96 -5.48
CA PRO A 286 14.22 10.69 -5.96
C PRO A 286 14.37 9.55 -4.94
N PRO A 287 13.55 8.49 -5.04
CA PRO A 287 13.74 7.31 -4.20
C PRO A 287 15.11 6.67 -4.46
N VAL A 288 15.68 6.09 -3.43
CA VAL A 288 16.85 5.22 -3.55
C VAL A 288 16.45 3.94 -4.29
N VAL A 289 17.26 3.54 -5.26
CA VAL A 289 16.99 2.38 -6.12
C VAL A 289 18.18 1.44 -6.20
N GLY A 290 17.94 0.20 -6.59
CA GLY A 290 18.97 -0.76 -6.98
C GLY A 290 19.32 -0.68 -8.47
N VAL A 291 20.08 -1.66 -8.96
CA VAL A 291 20.61 -1.71 -10.33
C VAL A 291 19.53 -1.72 -11.42
N THR A 292 18.29 -2.15 -11.12
CA THR A 292 17.19 -2.12 -12.09
C THR A 292 16.59 -0.73 -12.30
N GLY A 293 16.87 0.22 -11.42
CA GLY A 293 16.24 1.54 -11.39
C GLY A 293 14.74 1.52 -11.08
N LYS A 294 14.18 0.35 -10.71
CA LYS A 294 12.78 0.19 -10.30
C LYS A 294 12.61 0.61 -8.85
N HIS A 295 11.50 1.25 -8.57
CA HIS A 295 11.14 1.66 -7.20
C HIS A 295 9.70 1.28 -6.88
N GLU A 296 9.33 1.36 -5.60
CA GLU A 296 8.02 0.92 -5.09
C GLU A 296 6.88 1.78 -5.66
N LEU A 297 5.82 1.09 -6.07
CA LEU A 297 4.51 1.64 -6.44
C LEU A 297 3.51 1.32 -5.33
N ALA A 298 2.96 2.33 -4.69
CA ALA A 298 1.77 2.18 -3.89
C ALA A 298 0.53 2.42 -4.78
N ALA A 299 -0.29 1.40 -4.94
CA ALA A 299 -1.49 1.46 -5.75
C ALA A 299 -2.73 1.15 -4.90
N MET A 300 -3.72 2.00 -5.01
CA MET A 300 -5.05 1.76 -4.48
C MET A 300 -6.01 1.45 -5.62
N SER A 301 -6.92 0.56 -5.39
CA SER A 301 -7.84 0.03 -6.38
C SER A 301 -9.27 0.02 -5.89
N VAL A 302 -10.20 -0.08 -6.83
CA VAL A 302 -11.63 -0.24 -6.58
C VAL A 302 -12.05 -1.60 -7.13
N ALA A 303 -12.49 -2.49 -6.26
CA ALA A 303 -12.93 -3.83 -6.61
C ALA A 303 -14.44 -3.98 -6.37
N LEU A 304 -15.05 -4.86 -7.16
CA LEU A 304 -16.42 -5.32 -6.93
C LEU A 304 -16.36 -6.64 -6.18
N THR A 305 -17.22 -6.83 -5.18
CA THR A 305 -17.32 -8.13 -4.53
C THR A 305 -18.15 -9.09 -5.40
N LYS A 306 -17.71 -10.34 -5.48
CA LYS A 306 -18.37 -11.37 -6.31
C LYS A 306 -19.79 -11.65 -5.88
N LYS A 307 -20.13 -11.45 -4.59
CA LYS A 307 -21.47 -11.63 -4.03
C LYS A 307 -22.36 -10.38 -4.09
N SER A 308 -21.89 -9.28 -4.69
CA SER A 308 -22.75 -8.13 -4.98
C SER A 308 -23.97 -8.57 -5.80
N ARG A 309 -25.14 -8.13 -5.41
CA ARG A 309 -26.40 -8.38 -6.13
C ARG A 309 -26.61 -7.38 -7.27
N ASN A 310 -25.98 -6.22 -7.17
CA ASN A 310 -26.13 -5.07 -8.07
C ASN A 310 -24.88 -4.87 -8.94
N LYS A 311 -24.34 -5.96 -9.52
CA LYS A 311 -23.05 -5.95 -10.23
C LYS A 311 -22.95 -4.90 -11.33
N LYS A 312 -24.02 -4.72 -12.12
CA LYS A 312 -24.03 -3.73 -13.19
C LYS A 312 -23.91 -2.32 -12.64
N GLN A 313 -24.76 -1.96 -11.69
CA GLN A 313 -24.77 -0.63 -11.07
C GLN A 313 -23.49 -0.37 -10.27
N ALA A 314 -22.97 -1.41 -9.58
CA ALA A 314 -21.69 -1.34 -8.86
C ALA A 314 -20.52 -1.09 -9.83
N LEU A 315 -20.53 -1.73 -11.01
CA LEU A 315 -19.52 -1.50 -12.04
C LEU A 315 -19.63 -0.09 -12.63
N ASP A 316 -20.85 0.35 -12.94
CA ASP A 316 -21.11 1.69 -13.49
C ASP A 316 -20.62 2.77 -12.49
N PHE A 317 -20.89 2.59 -11.18
CA PHE A 317 -20.37 3.48 -10.14
C PHE A 317 -18.85 3.41 -10.02
N ALA A 318 -18.25 2.23 -10.04
CA ALA A 318 -16.79 2.06 -9.97
C ALA A 318 -16.08 2.73 -11.17
N LEU A 319 -16.66 2.63 -12.37
CA LEU A 319 -16.16 3.31 -13.58
C LEU A 319 -16.32 4.83 -13.48
N PHE A 320 -17.43 5.31 -12.92
CA PHE A 320 -17.62 6.73 -12.65
C PHE A 320 -16.59 7.25 -11.65
N LEU A 321 -16.41 6.56 -10.52
CA LEU A 321 -15.43 6.90 -9.49
C LEU A 321 -14.00 6.96 -10.04
N THR A 322 -13.65 6.03 -10.93
CA THR A 322 -12.29 5.89 -11.49
C THR A 322 -12.12 6.51 -12.88
N ASN A 323 -13.06 7.32 -13.37
CA ASN A 323 -12.90 8.04 -14.63
C ASN A 323 -11.81 9.12 -14.56
N ASN A 324 -11.39 9.64 -15.71
CA ASN A 324 -10.31 10.63 -15.80
C ASN A 324 -10.56 11.86 -14.94
N GLN A 325 -11.77 12.43 -15.00
CA GLN A 325 -12.09 13.67 -14.30
C GLN A 325 -12.14 13.50 -12.78
N ASN A 326 -12.79 12.43 -12.31
CA ASN A 326 -12.92 12.16 -10.87
C ASN A 326 -11.58 11.77 -10.26
N GLN A 327 -10.76 10.96 -10.95
CA GLN A 327 -9.40 10.69 -10.50
C GLN A 327 -8.55 11.96 -10.45
N LEU A 328 -8.61 12.81 -11.49
CA LEU A 328 -7.88 14.06 -11.53
C LEU A 328 -8.25 14.99 -10.36
N ASN A 329 -9.54 15.16 -10.12
CA ASN A 329 -10.04 15.99 -9.03
C ASN A 329 -9.56 15.47 -7.66
N PHE A 330 -9.70 14.17 -7.42
CA PHE A 330 -9.25 13.55 -6.17
C PHE A 330 -7.73 13.63 -6.01
N CYS A 331 -6.98 13.35 -7.06
CA CYS A 331 -5.52 13.35 -7.02
C CYS A 331 -4.93 14.76 -6.79
N LYS A 332 -5.57 15.80 -7.34
CA LYS A 332 -5.19 17.19 -7.04
C LYS A 332 -5.43 17.54 -5.57
N LEU A 333 -6.54 17.07 -5.01
CA LEU A 333 -6.91 17.33 -3.61
C LEU A 333 -5.99 16.57 -2.64
N ALA A 334 -5.70 15.30 -2.94
CA ALA A 334 -4.92 14.42 -2.08
C ALA A 334 -3.40 14.46 -2.34
N THR A 335 -2.94 15.19 -3.37
CA THR A 335 -1.52 15.31 -3.78
C THR A 335 -0.90 13.93 -4.11
N ILE A 336 -1.64 13.13 -4.88
CA ILE A 336 -1.28 11.80 -5.37
C ILE A 336 -1.41 11.73 -6.90
N PHE A 337 -1.27 10.55 -7.51
CA PHE A 337 -1.29 10.40 -8.96
C PHE A 337 -2.49 9.59 -9.43
N PRO A 338 -3.15 10.01 -10.54
CA PRO A 338 -4.20 9.19 -11.15
C PRO A 338 -3.59 7.95 -11.82
N SER A 339 -4.40 6.93 -11.95
CA SER A 339 -4.03 5.70 -12.63
C SER A 339 -4.36 5.73 -14.14
N THR A 340 -5.14 6.71 -14.59
CA THR A 340 -5.52 6.84 -16.00
C THR A 340 -4.49 7.65 -16.80
N LYS A 341 -4.26 7.20 -18.03
CA LYS A 341 -3.29 7.84 -18.95
C LYS A 341 -3.66 9.29 -19.25
N GLU A 342 -4.94 9.55 -19.51
CA GLU A 342 -5.43 10.87 -19.88
C GLU A 342 -5.30 11.88 -18.72
N ALA A 343 -5.71 11.50 -17.50
CA ALA A 343 -5.58 12.37 -16.34
C ALA A 343 -4.11 12.71 -16.03
N MET A 344 -3.16 11.83 -16.33
CA MET A 344 -1.72 12.11 -16.19
C MET A 344 -1.19 13.15 -17.17
N LEU A 345 -1.91 13.47 -18.25
CA LEU A 345 -1.54 14.52 -19.20
C LEU A 345 -1.93 15.92 -18.72
N ASP A 346 -2.70 16.04 -17.64
CA ASP A 346 -3.09 17.35 -17.09
C ASP A 346 -1.83 18.17 -16.73
N PRO A 347 -1.79 19.47 -17.08
CA PRO A 347 -0.68 20.38 -16.78
C PRO A 347 -0.26 20.39 -15.31
N TYR A 348 -1.16 20.03 -14.40
CA TYR A 348 -0.85 19.86 -12.98
C TYR A 348 0.32 18.90 -12.74
N PHE A 349 0.48 17.84 -13.55
CA PHE A 349 1.57 16.86 -13.37
C PHE A 349 2.84 17.20 -14.17
N THR A 350 2.83 18.24 -14.99
CA THR A 350 3.96 18.61 -15.87
C THR A 350 4.53 20.00 -15.60
N SER A 351 3.77 20.88 -14.90
CA SER A 351 4.17 22.26 -14.63
C SER A 351 3.67 22.73 -13.25
N GLY A 352 4.19 23.85 -12.79
CA GLY A 352 3.78 24.49 -11.55
C GLY A 352 4.81 25.52 -11.05
N ASP A 353 4.61 25.99 -9.83
CA ASP A 353 5.47 26.93 -9.15
C ASP A 353 6.74 26.27 -8.57
N SER A 354 7.55 27.03 -7.83
CA SER A 354 8.79 26.56 -7.21
C SER A 354 8.60 25.98 -5.79
N THR A 355 7.37 25.66 -5.39
CA THR A 355 7.10 25.08 -4.06
C THR A 355 7.63 23.67 -3.95
N LEU A 356 7.89 23.23 -2.71
CA LEU A 356 8.35 21.86 -2.43
C LEU A 356 7.30 20.82 -2.86
N GLU A 357 6.03 21.11 -2.67
CA GLU A 357 4.91 20.27 -3.09
C GLU A 357 4.87 20.10 -4.61
N THR A 358 5.10 21.18 -5.37
CA THR A 358 5.21 21.12 -6.83
C THR A 358 6.43 20.32 -7.26
N LYS A 359 7.60 20.57 -6.65
CA LYS A 359 8.82 19.78 -6.91
C LYS A 359 8.57 18.29 -6.70
N ALA A 360 7.93 17.91 -5.60
CA ALA A 360 7.60 16.54 -5.25
C ALA A 360 6.65 15.90 -6.27
N ARG A 361 5.59 16.62 -6.65
CA ARG A 361 4.60 16.19 -7.64
C ARG A 361 5.23 15.97 -9.02
N LEU A 362 5.99 16.94 -9.52
CA LEU A 362 6.65 16.84 -10.83
C LEU A 362 7.70 15.71 -10.86
N MET A 363 8.43 15.52 -9.77
CA MET A 363 9.37 14.43 -9.61
C MET A 363 8.65 13.08 -9.63
N GLY A 364 7.61 12.92 -8.82
CA GLY A 364 6.84 11.69 -8.76
C GLY A 364 6.19 11.33 -10.09
N ALA A 365 5.62 12.30 -10.81
CA ALA A 365 5.04 12.10 -12.14
C ALA A 365 6.07 11.56 -13.15
N ARG A 366 7.31 12.07 -13.14
CA ARG A 366 8.41 11.57 -14.01
C ARG A 366 8.87 10.17 -13.63
N LEU A 367 8.80 9.83 -12.36
CA LEU A 367 9.26 8.53 -11.84
C LEU A 367 8.20 7.43 -12.00
N LEU A 368 6.91 7.81 -12.01
CA LEU A 368 5.79 6.88 -12.04
C LEU A 368 5.90 5.75 -13.10
N PRO A 369 6.40 5.98 -14.34
CA PRO A 369 6.57 4.91 -15.32
C PRO A 369 7.53 3.78 -14.90
N LYS A 370 8.47 4.05 -14.00
CA LYS A 370 9.43 3.06 -13.46
C LYS A 370 8.98 2.45 -12.14
N ALA A 371 7.89 2.96 -11.56
CA ALA A 371 7.33 2.43 -10.33
C ALA A 371 6.66 1.07 -10.58
N THR A 372 6.91 0.11 -9.70
CA THR A 372 6.29 -1.22 -9.74
C THR A 372 6.14 -1.76 -8.33
N ARG A 373 5.29 -2.74 -8.14
CA ARG A 373 5.17 -3.40 -6.83
C ARG A 373 6.40 -4.25 -6.56
N LEU A 374 7.21 -3.86 -5.61
CA LEU A 374 8.39 -4.59 -5.18
C LEU A 374 8.19 -5.27 -3.83
N ARG A 375 7.52 -4.57 -2.90
CA ARG A 375 7.27 -5.06 -1.53
C ARG A 375 6.11 -6.04 -1.47
N TYR A 376 5.00 -5.74 -2.14
CA TYR A 376 3.78 -6.54 -2.16
C TYR A 376 3.57 -7.23 -3.52
N TYR A 377 4.66 -7.74 -4.09
CA TYR A 377 4.66 -8.33 -5.43
C TYR A 377 4.04 -9.73 -5.47
N LEU A 378 4.00 -10.45 -4.34
CA LEU A 378 3.56 -11.84 -4.27
C LEU A 378 2.04 -11.93 -4.14
N GLN A 379 1.40 -12.45 -5.17
CA GLN A 379 -0.04 -12.68 -5.22
C GLN A 379 -0.39 -14.06 -4.68
N HIS A 380 -0.35 -14.23 -3.36
CA HIS A 380 -0.61 -15.51 -2.70
C HIS A 380 -1.63 -15.37 -1.56
N PRO A 381 -2.60 -16.32 -1.38
CA PRO A 381 -3.62 -16.24 -0.33
C PRO A 381 -3.05 -16.19 1.09
N LYS A 382 -1.91 -16.87 1.29
CA LYS A 382 -1.18 -16.90 2.57
C LYS A 382 -0.02 -15.89 2.60
N PHE A 383 -0.11 -14.78 1.85
CA PHE A 383 0.99 -13.79 1.77
C PHE A 383 1.38 -13.24 3.14
N ASP A 384 0.42 -12.99 4.02
CA ASP A 384 0.70 -12.50 5.38
C ASP A 384 1.61 -13.47 6.16
N ILE A 385 1.32 -14.77 6.07
CA ILE A 385 2.12 -15.81 6.73
C ILE A 385 3.52 -15.87 6.12
N LEU A 386 3.63 -15.84 4.80
CA LEU A 386 4.91 -15.86 4.10
C LEU A 386 5.75 -14.63 4.48
N ARG A 387 5.15 -13.45 4.53
CA ARG A 387 5.82 -12.22 4.99
C ARG A 387 6.30 -12.36 6.43
N ASP A 388 5.45 -12.82 7.34
CA ASP A 388 5.80 -12.97 8.74
C ASP A 388 6.98 -13.94 8.91
N ILE A 389 7.01 -15.08 8.20
CA ILE A 389 8.16 -16.01 8.19
C ILE A 389 9.45 -15.31 7.73
N PHE A 390 9.38 -14.50 6.67
CA PHE A 390 10.54 -13.72 6.21
C PHE A 390 10.98 -12.74 7.26
N ASP A 391 10.09 -11.92 7.81
CA ASP A 391 10.38 -10.91 8.81
C ASP A 391 10.95 -11.53 10.10
N GLU A 392 10.41 -12.64 10.57
CA GLU A 392 10.93 -13.39 11.72
C GLU A 392 12.35 -13.93 11.46
N SER A 393 12.62 -14.39 10.23
CA SER A 393 13.98 -14.82 9.84
C SER A 393 14.97 -13.67 9.95
N ILE A 394 14.60 -12.47 9.51
CA ILE A 394 15.42 -11.25 9.64
C ILE A 394 15.63 -10.85 11.11
N GLN A 395 14.58 -10.90 11.92
CA GLN A 395 14.69 -10.64 13.35
C GLN A 395 15.61 -11.62 14.06
N SER A 396 15.57 -12.91 13.69
CA SER A 396 16.48 -13.94 14.22
C SER A 396 17.95 -13.67 13.93
N ILE A 397 18.25 -13.03 12.80
CA ILE A 397 19.61 -12.61 12.43
C ILE A 397 20.06 -11.43 13.30
N GLY A 398 19.19 -10.44 13.44
CA GLY A 398 19.53 -9.20 14.15
C GLY A 398 19.59 -9.37 15.67
N LEU A 399 18.64 -10.09 16.26
CA LEU A 399 18.51 -10.27 17.71
C LEU A 399 19.20 -11.55 18.21
N GLY A 400 19.10 -12.64 17.42
CA GLY A 400 19.57 -13.98 17.83
C GLY A 400 20.96 -14.36 17.32
N ASN A 401 21.64 -13.47 16.57
CA ASN A 401 22.94 -13.74 15.95
C ASN A 401 22.97 -15.03 15.05
N VAL A 402 21.83 -15.40 14.48
CA VAL A 402 21.76 -16.49 13.52
C VAL A 402 22.49 -16.06 12.23
N PRO A 403 23.35 -16.88 11.62
CA PRO A 403 23.95 -16.56 10.33
C PRO A 403 22.87 -16.32 9.25
N VAL A 404 23.03 -15.26 8.45
CA VAL A 404 22.05 -14.85 7.44
C VAL A 404 21.66 -16.03 6.52
N LYS A 405 22.65 -16.71 5.96
CA LYS A 405 22.40 -17.88 5.08
C LYS A 405 21.53 -18.95 5.75
N LYS A 406 21.82 -19.25 7.04
CA LYS A 406 21.06 -20.27 7.78
C LYS A 406 19.61 -19.83 8.02
N ALA A 407 19.38 -18.58 8.41
CA ALA A 407 18.05 -18.05 8.65
C ALA A 407 17.22 -18.04 7.36
N LEU A 408 17.79 -17.57 6.25
CA LEU A 408 17.12 -17.55 4.96
C LEU A 408 16.85 -18.97 4.41
N ASP A 409 17.75 -19.93 4.62
CA ASP A 409 17.54 -21.33 4.20
C ASP A 409 16.36 -21.97 4.95
N LEU A 410 16.18 -21.64 6.23
CA LEU A 410 15.03 -22.10 7.02
C LEU A 410 13.74 -21.44 6.51
N ALA A 411 13.73 -20.13 6.34
CA ALA A 411 12.57 -19.41 5.83
C ALA A 411 12.16 -19.88 4.42
N VAL A 412 13.14 -20.13 3.53
CA VAL A 412 12.87 -20.68 2.19
C VAL A 412 12.24 -22.07 2.26
N ARG A 413 12.65 -22.94 3.20
CA ARG A 413 12.01 -24.24 3.38
C ARG A 413 10.55 -24.11 3.82
N GLU A 414 10.28 -23.26 4.79
CA GLU A 414 8.92 -23.01 5.28
C GLU A 414 8.04 -22.41 4.18
N TRP A 415 8.58 -21.44 3.41
CA TRP A 415 7.87 -20.89 2.26
C TRP A 415 7.53 -21.98 1.23
N ASN A 416 8.48 -22.85 0.92
CA ASN A 416 8.28 -23.91 -0.08
C ASN A 416 7.21 -24.93 0.33
N ILE A 417 7.03 -25.20 1.64
CA ILE A 417 5.92 -26.00 2.14
C ILE A 417 4.59 -25.29 1.80
N ILE A 418 4.48 -23.98 2.11
CA ILE A 418 3.25 -23.22 1.88
C ILE A 418 2.96 -23.04 0.37
N LEU A 419 4.00 -22.83 -0.44
CA LEU A 419 3.89 -22.66 -1.88
C LEU A 419 3.58 -23.97 -2.62
N GLY A 420 3.98 -25.12 -2.05
CA GLY A 420 3.72 -26.46 -2.61
C GLY A 420 2.34 -27.01 -2.28
N ASP A 421 1.62 -26.44 -1.33
CA ASP A 421 0.26 -26.83 -0.91
C ASP A 421 -0.86 -26.26 -1.84
N GLN A 422 -0.56 -25.89 -3.10
CA GLN A 422 -1.50 -25.29 -4.05
C GLN A 422 -2.25 -26.31 -4.91
#